data_c3a69710b368887479c6dce4ecf87894
#
_entry.id   c3a69710b368887479c6dce4ecf87894
#
_cell.length_a   1.000
_cell.length_b   1.000
_cell.length_c   1.000
_cell.angle_alpha   90.00
_cell.angle_beta   90.00
_cell.angle_gamma   90.00
#
_symmetry.space_group_name_H-M   'P 1'
#
loop_
_entity.id
_entity.type
_entity.pdbx_description
1 polymer ?
#
loop_
_entity_poly.entity_id
_entity_poly.type
_entity_poly.pdbx_seq_one_letter_code
_entity_poly.pdbx_strand_id
1 'polypeptide(L)'
;MSWLLMVSALECAASQWAKSTASKEERFKHAKPELYEKLDTNEFRHLIPIIANEFKNSFGATKKFVDFCLYFLPDEPNVRPKAGRIDWEKESLSATFKKIYCYRSKALHRGQPFPEPMCSHPEVWDGYTAERARACSTLGGTWLNEDEPINLNTFNFITHSILNKWWQSLLPS
;
A
#
# COMPACT_ATOMS: atom_id res chain seq x y z
N MET A 1 8.86 -11.63 10.57
CA MET A 1 9.07 -10.84 9.34
C MET A 1 8.93 -9.37 9.69
N SER A 2 9.62 -8.43 9.04
CA SER A 2 9.56 -7.01 9.40
C SER A 2 8.67 -6.23 8.43
N TRP A 3 8.14 -5.10 8.87
CA TRP A 3 7.36 -4.16 8.05
C TRP A 3 8.08 -3.78 6.75
N LEU A 4 9.37 -3.43 6.85
CA LEU A 4 10.16 -3.03 5.68
C LEU A 4 10.24 -4.14 4.62
N LEU A 5 10.45 -5.39 5.03
CA LEU A 5 10.54 -6.51 4.09
C LEU A 5 9.20 -6.75 3.37
N MET A 6 8.08 -6.73 4.09
CA MET A 6 6.76 -6.93 3.49
C MET A 6 6.38 -5.81 2.53
N VAL A 7 6.57 -4.56 2.93
CA VAL A 7 6.28 -3.42 2.04
C VAL A 7 7.19 -3.44 0.81
N SER A 8 8.48 -3.78 0.97
CA SER A 8 9.41 -3.89 -0.15
C SER A 8 9.03 -5.04 -1.10
N ALA A 9 8.58 -6.17 -0.59
CA ALA A 9 8.10 -7.28 -1.43
C ALA A 9 6.87 -6.88 -2.26
N LEU A 10 5.89 -6.24 -1.62
CA LEU A 10 4.71 -5.72 -2.32
C LEU A 10 5.09 -4.62 -3.35
N GLU A 11 6.04 -3.74 -3.02
CA GLU A 11 6.51 -2.69 -3.93
C GLU A 11 7.20 -3.27 -5.16
N CYS A 12 8.03 -4.32 -4.99
CA CYS A 12 8.64 -5.04 -6.11
C CYS A 12 7.57 -5.67 -7.01
N ALA A 13 6.61 -6.38 -6.42
CA ALA A 13 5.50 -6.99 -7.15
C ALA A 13 4.65 -5.94 -7.88
N ALA A 14 4.27 -4.85 -7.19
CA ALA A 14 3.53 -3.74 -7.78
C ALA A 14 4.28 -3.10 -8.96
N SER A 15 5.60 -3.00 -8.87
CA SER A 15 6.42 -2.45 -9.95
C SER A 15 6.45 -3.37 -11.17
N GLN A 16 6.46 -4.68 -10.99
CA GLN A 16 6.37 -5.66 -12.08
C GLN A 16 4.97 -5.64 -12.71
N TRP A 17 3.93 -5.72 -11.88
CA TRP A 17 2.54 -5.66 -12.33
C TRP A 17 2.24 -4.39 -13.12
N ALA A 18 2.66 -3.22 -12.64
CA ALA A 18 2.47 -1.96 -13.35
C ALA A 18 3.19 -1.89 -14.70
N LYS A 19 4.29 -2.62 -14.91
CA LYS A 19 4.95 -2.69 -16.21
C LYS A 19 4.14 -3.51 -17.22
N SER A 20 3.41 -4.51 -16.76
CA SER A 20 2.63 -5.41 -17.61
C SER A 20 1.24 -4.86 -17.99
N THR A 21 0.69 -3.92 -17.22
CA THR A 21 -0.72 -3.53 -17.32
C THR A 21 -1.01 -2.18 -17.97
N ALA A 22 -0.04 -1.25 -18.04
CA ALA A 22 -0.29 0.07 -18.60
C ALA A 22 0.93 0.67 -19.28
N SER A 23 0.71 1.42 -20.37
CA SER A 23 1.74 2.20 -21.04
C SER A 23 2.24 3.35 -20.14
N LYS A 24 3.41 3.93 -20.47
CA LYS A 24 3.94 5.08 -19.73
C LYS A 24 3.02 6.30 -19.84
N GLU A 25 2.40 6.48 -21.00
CA GLU A 25 1.47 7.59 -21.26
C GLU A 25 0.17 7.43 -20.48
N GLU A 26 -0.41 6.23 -20.44
CA GLU A 26 -1.60 5.95 -19.62
C GLU A 26 -1.33 6.24 -18.14
N ARG A 27 -0.16 5.82 -17.64
CA ARG A 27 0.24 6.12 -16.25
C ARG A 27 0.40 7.61 -16.01
N PHE A 28 0.96 8.35 -16.97
CA PHE A 28 1.07 9.80 -16.89
C PHE A 28 -0.31 10.46 -16.88
N LYS A 29 -1.19 10.08 -17.80
CA LYS A 29 -2.57 10.57 -17.89
C LYS A 29 -3.33 10.37 -16.57
N HIS A 30 -3.25 9.17 -15.99
CA HIS A 30 -3.90 8.89 -14.69
C HIS A 30 -3.28 9.65 -13.52
N ALA A 31 -1.97 9.87 -13.51
CA ALA A 31 -1.29 10.53 -12.41
C ALA A 31 -1.44 12.05 -12.43
N LYS A 32 -1.54 12.66 -13.61
CA LYS A 32 -1.62 14.10 -13.82
C LYS A 32 -2.59 14.45 -14.95
N PRO A 33 -3.90 14.19 -14.76
CA PRO A 33 -4.90 14.40 -15.83
C PRO A 33 -4.92 15.82 -16.36
N GLU A 34 -4.90 16.82 -15.48
CA GLU A 34 -4.91 18.23 -15.90
C GLU A 34 -3.69 18.64 -16.73
N LEU A 35 -2.50 18.12 -16.38
CA LEU A 35 -1.28 18.38 -17.14
C LEU A 35 -1.31 17.63 -18.48
N TYR A 36 -1.81 16.39 -18.47
CA TYR A 36 -1.98 15.62 -19.70
C TYR A 36 -2.90 16.34 -20.69
N GLU A 37 -4.07 16.82 -20.24
CA GLU A 37 -5.01 17.57 -21.07
C GLU A 37 -4.40 18.85 -21.65
N LYS A 38 -3.60 19.59 -20.87
CA LYS A 38 -2.88 20.79 -21.36
C LYS A 38 -1.83 20.47 -22.42
N LEU A 39 -1.24 19.28 -22.37
CA LEU A 39 -0.24 18.82 -23.32
C LEU A 39 -0.86 18.11 -24.53
N ASP A 40 -2.08 17.59 -24.44
CA ASP A 40 -2.77 16.88 -25.52
C ASP A 40 -3.36 17.85 -26.56
N THR A 41 -2.53 18.79 -26.97
CA THR A 41 -2.78 19.74 -28.06
C THR A 41 -1.82 19.46 -29.20
N ASN A 42 -2.17 19.89 -30.43
CA ASN A 42 -1.34 19.66 -31.61
C ASN A 42 0.10 20.19 -31.45
N GLU A 43 0.28 21.25 -30.66
CA GLU A 43 1.57 21.90 -30.45
C GLU A 43 2.43 21.13 -29.44
N PHE A 44 1.88 20.61 -28.35
CA PHE A 44 2.64 20.05 -27.24
C PHE A 44 2.56 18.53 -27.12
N ARG A 45 1.76 17.86 -27.94
CA ARG A 45 1.53 16.41 -27.88
C ARG A 45 2.83 15.60 -27.99
N HIS A 46 3.80 16.07 -28.75
CA HIS A 46 5.11 15.43 -28.90
C HIS A 46 5.92 15.39 -27.59
N LEU A 47 5.60 16.24 -26.61
CA LEU A 47 6.23 16.26 -25.28
C LEU A 47 5.69 15.18 -24.34
N ILE A 48 4.49 14.66 -24.58
CA ILE A 48 3.85 13.66 -23.71
C ILE A 48 4.75 12.44 -23.47
N PRO A 49 5.29 11.75 -24.50
CA PRO A 49 6.14 10.59 -24.28
C PRO A 49 7.46 10.92 -23.57
N ILE A 50 8.02 12.12 -23.81
CA ILE A 50 9.24 12.59 -23.15
C ILE A 50 8.98 12.80 -21.68
N ILE A 51 7.94 13.56 -21.34
CA ILE A 51 7.52 13.85 -19.98
C ILE A 51 7.13 12.54 -19.25
N ALA A 52 6.34 11.69 -19.87
CA ALA A 52 5.96 10.39 -19.31
C ALA A 52 7.18 9.50 -19.02
N ASN A 53 8.24 9.59 -19.81
CA ASN A 53 9.48 8.86 -19.57
C ASN A 53 10.30 9.44 -18.42
N GLU A 54 10.46 10.76 -18.35
CA GLU A 54 11.20 11.44 -17.26
C GLU A 54 10.52 11.20 -15.90
N PHE A 55 9.20 11.31 -15.87
CA PHE A 55 8.43 11.12 -14.64
C PHE A 55 8.10 9.67 -14.31
N LYS A 56 8.50 8.69 -15.13
CA LYS A 56 8.16 7.25 -14.92
C LYS A 56 8.45 6.72 -13.53
N ASN A 57 9.48 7.24 -12.86
CA ASN A 57 9.91 6.84 -11.52
C ASN A 57 9.26 7.69 -10.41
N SER A 58 8.82 8.91 -10.74
CA SER A 58 8.23 9.86 -9.79
C SER A 58 6.72 9.71 -9.67
N PHE A 59 6.05 9.21 -10.74
CA PHE A 59 4.61 9.03 -10.70
C PHE A 59 4.22 7.79 -9.90
N GLY A 60 3.97 8.08 -8.65
CA GLY A 60 3.08 7.25 -7.90
C GLY A 60 3.64 5.92 -7.45
N ALA A 61 4.88 5.87 -6.91
CA ALA A 61 5.30 4.65 -6.19
C ALA A 61 4.25 4.26 -5.15
N THR A 62 3.75 5.23 -4.38
CA THR A 62 2.63 5.04 -3.46
C THR A 62 1.36 4.58 -4.18
N LYS A 63 1.01 5.23 -5.31
CA LYS A 63 -0.19 4.85 -6.06
C LYS A 63 -0.07 3.43 -6.61
N LYS A 64 1.06 3.08 -7.24
CA LYS A 64 1.28 1.71 -7.76
C LYS A 64 1.16 0.66 -6.65
N PHE A 65 1.76 0.94 -5.50
CA PHE A 65 1.68 0.09 -4.33
C PHE A 65 0.23 -0.10 -3.86
N VAL A 66 -0.51 0.99 -3.70
CA VAL A 66 -1.91 0.95 -3.25
C VAL A 66 -2.80 0.27 -4.28
N ASP A 67 -2.70 0.64 -5.56
CA ASP A 67 -3.50 0.05 -6.64
C ASP A 67 -3.28 -1.47 -6.74
N PHE A 68 -2.02 -1.91 -6.63
CA PHE A 68 -1.66 -3.33 -6.61
C PHE A 68 -2.26 -4.05 -5.42
N CYS A 69 -2.12 -3.49 -4.22
CA CYS A 69 -2.67 -4.08 -3.01
C CYS A 69 -4.20 -4.22 -3.07
N LEU A 70 -4.90 -3.21 -3.60
CA LEU A 70 -6.34 -3.23 -3.75
C LEU A 70 -6.83 -4.17 -4.87
N TYR A 71 -6.06 -4.31 -5.94
CA TYR A 71 -6.40 -5.19 -7.04
C TYR A 71 -6.34 -6.68 -6.63
N PHE A 72 -5.31 -7.06 -5.89
CA PHE A 72 -5.10 -8.44 -5.41
C PHE A 72 -5.58 -8.65 -3.97
N LEU A 73 -6.34 -7.71 -3.41
CA LEU A 73 -6.86 -7.82 -2.06
C LEU A 73 -7.62 -9.15 -1.89
N PRO A 74 -7.37 -9.91 -0.82
CA PRO A 74 -8.22 -11.06 -0.50
C PRO A 74 -9.61 -10.60 -0.07
N ASP A 75 -10.56 -11.50 -0.19
CA ASP A 75 -11.88 -11.29 0.40
C ASP A 75 -11.76 -11.17 1.92
N GLU A 76 -12.74 -10.50 2.53
CA GLU A 76 -12.81 -10.40 3.98
C GLU A 76 -12.85 -11.79 4.61
N PRO A 77 -11.99 -12.10 5.61
CA PRO A 77 -12.01 -13.37 6.28
C PRO A 77 -13.35 -13.65 6.97
N ASN A 78 -13.89 -14.87 6.82
CA ASN A 78 -15.15 -15.26 7.45
C ASN A 78 -15.08 -15.25 8.99
N VAL A 79 -13.90 -15.50 9.55
CA VAL A 79 -13.66 -15.54 10.98
C VAL A 79 -12.76 -14.39 11.37
N ARG A 80 -13.29 -13.47 12.17
CA ARG A 80 -12.62 -12.25 12.60
C ARG A 80 -12.88 -11.96 14.07
N PRO A 81 -12.00 -11.23 14.76
CA PRO A 81 -12.21 -10.82 16.15
C PRO A 81 -13.49 -9.98 16.29
N LYS A 82 -14.16 -10.04 17.43
CA LYS A 82 -15.33 -9.19 17.72
C LYS A 82 -14.94 -7.73 17.95
N ALA A 83 -13.74 -7.49 18.48
CA ALA A 83 -13.18 -6.17 18.75
C ALA A 83 -11.87 -5.96 18.01
N GLY A 84 -11.47 -4.72 17.77
CA GLY A 84 -10.21 -4.37 17.10
C GLY A 84 -10.17 -4.75 15.62
N ARG A 85 -11.31 -4.80 14.93
CA ARG A 85 -11.39 -5.05 13.48
C ARG A 85 -10.91 -3.84 12.70
N ILE A 86 -10.29 -4.10 11.56
CA ILE A 86 -10.13 -3.08 10.53
C ILE A 86 -11.39 -3.03 9.65
N ASP A 87 -11.60 -1.90 9.01
CA ASP A 87 -12.60 -1.78 7.97
C ASP A 87 -12.03 -2.37 6.67
N TRP A 88 -12.72 -3.38 6.09
CA TRP A 88 -12.28 -4.09 4.89
C TRP A 88 -12.70 -3.41 3.59
N GLU A 89 -13.40 -2.28 3.70
CA GLU A 89 -13.80 -1.48 2.54
C GLU A 89 -12.56 -0.93 1.82
N LYS A 90 -12.62 -0.92 0.47
CA LYS A 90 -11.48 -0.53 -0.37
C LYS A 90 -10.97 0.87 -0.07
N GLU A 91 -11.87 1.81 0.24
CA GLU A 91 -11.55 3.19 0.58
C GLU A 91 -10.73 3.27 1.86
N SER A 92 -11.15 2.56 2.88
CA SER A 92 -10.49 2.47 4.19
C SER A 92 -9.13 1.78 4.08
N LEU A 93 -9.06 0.67 3.34
CA LEU A 93 -7.80 -0.03 3.08
C LEU A 93 -6.86 0.77 2.19
N SER A 94 -7.37 1.58 1.25
CA SER A 94 -6.56 2.52 0.49
C SER A 94 -5.85 3.52 1.39
N ALA A 95 -6.57 4.10 2.36
CA ALA A 95 -6.00 5.02 3.34
C ALA A 95 -4.94 4.32 4.22
N THR A 96 -5.25 3.10 4.68
CA THR A 96 -4.35 2.25 5.46
C THR A 96 -3.04 1.96 4.70
N PHE A 97 -3.12 1.51 3.45
CA PHE A 97 -1.94 1.21 2.63
C PHE A 97 -1.10 2.46 2.32
N LYS A 98 -1.74 3.61 2.06
CA LYS A 98 -1.03 4.89 1.92
C LYS A 98 -0.23 5.25 3.17
N LYS A 99 -0.83 5.07 4.35
CA LYS A 99 -0.17 5.34 5.63
C LYS A 99 1.01 4.40 5.88
N ILE A 100 0.83 3.09 5.66
CA ILE A 100 1.91 2.11 5.76
C ILE A 100 3.07 2.46 4.83
N TYR A 101 2.78 2.84 3.58
CA TYR A 101 3.80 3.26 2.63
C TYR A 101 4.52 4.55 3.07
N CYS A 102 3.81 5.48 3.68
CA CYS A 102 4.39 6.68 4.27
C CYS A 102 5.37 6.33 5.42
N TYR A 103 5.02 5.42 6.32
CA TYR A 103 5.92 4.95 7.37
C TYR A 103 7.17 4.27 6.80
N ARG A 104 7.02 3.43 5.78
CA ARG A 104 8.16 2.85 5.07
C ARG A 104 9.09 3.92 4.50
N SER A 105 8.53 4.95 3.88
CA SER A 105 9.31 6.05 3.33
C SER A 105 10.05 6.81 4.43
N LYS A 106 9.39 7.11 5.55
CA LYS A 106 10.02 7.74 6.72
C LYS A 106 11.15 6.87 7.29
N ALA A 107 10.93 5.56 7.40
CA ALA A 107 11.92 4.64 7.92
C ALA A 107 13.19 4.59 7.05
N LEU A 108 13.04 4.55 5.73
CA LEU A 108 14.18 4.48 4.81
C LEU A 108 14.92 5.81 4.62
N HIS A 109 14.20 6.93 4.57
CA HIS A 109 14.80 8.21 4.21
C HIS A 109 15.11 9.10 5.42
N ARG A 110 14.46 8.84 6.56
CA ARG A 110 14.60 9.67 7.77
C ARG A 110 15.04 8.89 9.00
N GLY A 111 15.21 7.57 8.90
CA GLY A 111 15.54 6.72 10.03
C GLY A 111 14.44 6.64 11.10
N GLN A 112 13.20 7.05 10.77
CA GLN A 112 12.08 7.01 11.71
C GLN A 112 11.43 5.62 11.64
N PRO A 113 11.45 4.83 12.73
CA PRO A 113 10.84 3.49 12.71
C PRO A 113 9.32 3.57 12.53
N PHE A 114 8.72 2.43 12.20
CA PHE A 114 7.26 2.28 12.29
C PHE A 114 6.82 2.54 13.74
N PRO A 115 5.56 3.03 13.94
CA PRO A 115 5.02 3.19 15.28
C PRO A 115 5.18 1.92 16.11
N GLU A 116 5.63 2.08 17.34
CA GLU A 116 5.92 0.94 18.22
C GLU A 116 4.73 0.02 18.38
N PRO A 117 3.48 0.50 18.60
CA PRO A 117 2.33 -0.37 18.74
C PRO A 117 2.02 -1.23 17.51
N MET A 118 2.34 -0.74 16.30
CA MET A 118 2.23 -1.56 15.08
C MET A 118 3.23 -2.72 15.05
N CYS A 119 4.31 -2.62 15.81
CA CYS A 119 5.37 -3.63 15.91
C CYS A 119 5.21 -4.56 17.12
N SER A 120 4.31 -4.22 18.05
CA SER A 120 4.03 -4.97 19.26
C SER A 120 3.15 -6.20 18.95
N HIS A 121 3.12 -7.14 19.92
CA HIS A 121 2.21 -8.27 19.85
C HIS A 121 0.75 -7.78 19.86
N PRO A 122 -0.11 -8.28 18.97
CA PRO A 122 -1.50 -7.89 18.95
C PRO A 122 -2.22 -8.42 20.20
N GLU A 123 -3.23 -7.69 20.62
CA GLU A 123 -4.13 -8.13 21.69
C GLU A 123 -4.95 -9.34 21.23
N VAL A 124 -5.27 -10.21 22.19
CA VAL A 124 -6.12 -11.38 21.96
C VAL A 124 -7.40 -11.20 22.78
N TRP A 125 -8.54 -11.25 22.12
CA TRP A 125 -9.88 -11.14 22.71
C TRP A 125 -10.71 -12.37 22.34
N ASP A 126 -11.26 -13.05 23.32
CA ASP A 126 -12.06 -14.27 23.11
C ASP A 126 -11.37 -15.31 22.19
N GLY A 127 -10.06 -15.46 22.28
CA GLY A 127 -9.26 -16.36 21.44
C GLY A 127 -8.95 -15.86 20.04
N TYR A 128 -9.37 -14.64 19.68
CA TYR A 128 -9.09 -14.02 18.39
C TYR A 128 -8.08 -12.88 18.52
N THR A 129 -7.16 -12.82 17.59
CA THR A 129 -6.16 -11.75 17.51
C THR A 129 -6.78 -10.48 16.93
N ALA A 130 -6.64 -9.36 17.61
CA ALA A 130 -7.05 -8.05 17.11
C ALA A 130 -6.33 -7.73 15.79
N GLU A 131 -7.02 -7.07 14.87
CA GLU A 131 -6.47 -6.70 13.57
C GLU A 131 -5.80 -5.32 13.58
N ARG A 132 -6.27 -4.40 14.44
CA ARG A 132 -5.67 -3.10 14.67
C ARG A 132 -4.60 -3.15 15.74
N ALA A 133 -3.61 -2.29 15.61
CA ALA A 133 -2.74 -1.96 16.72
C ALA A 133 -3.54 -1.17 17.78
N ARG A 134 -3.10 -1.23 19.04
CA ARG A 134 -3.75 -0.51 20.13
C ARG A 134 -3.16 0.88 20.28
N ALA A 135 -4.02 1.90 20.32
CA ALA A 135 -3.59 3.23 20.70
C ALA A 135 -2.94 3.21 22.08
N CYS A 136 -1.77 3.76 22.19
CA CYS A 136 -1.02 3.78 23.46
C CYS A 136 -0.12 5.01 23.57
N SER A 137 0.32 5.28 24.80
CA SER A 137 1.37 6.24 25.10
C SER A 137 2.58 5.50 25.62
N THR A 138 3.74 5.78 25.06
CA THR A 138 5.03 5.28 25.49
C THR A 138 6.00 6.44 25.75
N LEU A 139 7.20 6.14 26.22
CA LEU A 139 8.25 7.18 26.37
C LEU A 139 8.64 7.84 25.04
N GLY A 140 8.35 7.20 23.90
CA GLY A 140 8.63 7.72 22.56
C GLY A 140 7.51 8.58 21.96
N GLY A 141 6.33 8.64 22.57
CA GLY A 141 5.21 9.42 22.08
C GLY A 141 3.84 8.81 22.38
N THR A 142 2.80 9.52 21.96
CA THR A 142 1.41 9.04 22.00
C THR A 142 0.98 8.71 20.58
N TRP A 143 0.40 7.54 20.40
CA TRP A 143 -0.18 7.08 19.14
C TRP A 143 -1.69 6.93 19.28
N LEU A 144 -2.41 7.52 18.35
CA LEU A 144 -3.86 7.42 18.25
C LEU A 144 -4.25 6.30 17.28
N ASN A 145 -5.48 5.81 17.37
CA ASN A 145 -5.99 4.76 16.46
C ASN A 145 -5.83 5.11 14.97
N GLU A 146 -5.87 6.38 14.63
CA GLU A 146 -5.65 6.89 13.27
C GLU A 146 -4.18 6.77 12.83
N ASP A 147 -3.22 6.75 13.78
CA ASP A 147 -1.79 6.59 13.49
C ASP A 147 -1.39 5.12 13.32
N GLU A 148 -2.20 4.22 13.81
CA GLU A 148 -1.91 2.78 13.91
C GLU A 148 -2.99 1.97 13.19
N PRO A 149 -3.00 2.01 11.85
CA PRO A 149 -4.14 1.49 11.10
C PRO A 149 -4.31 -0.03 11.26
N ILE A 150 -3.23 -0.76 11.47
CA ILE A 150 -3.22 -2.23 11.42
C ILE A 150 -1.98 -2.79 12.13
N ASN A 151 -2.07 -3.97 12.72
CA ASN A 151 -0.92 -4.63 13.31
C ASN A 151 -0.12 -5.47 12.29
N LEU A 152 1.08 -5.89 12.69
CA LEU A 152 2.01 -6.63 11.83
C LEU A 152 1.43 -7.98 11.36
N ASN A 153 0.69 -8.70 12.22
CA ASN A 153 0.14 -10.01 11.88
C ASN A 153 -0.94 -9.89 10.81
N THR A 154 -1.82 -8.91 10.93
CA THR A 154 -2.86 -8.63 9.94
C THR A 154 -2.24 -8.21 8.61
N PHE A 155 -1.23 -7.34 8.65
CA PHE A 155 -0.52 -6.95 7.43
C PHE A 155 0.23 -8.12 6.79
N ASN A 156 0.80 -9.02 7.60
CA ASN A 156 1.44 -10.23 7.11
C ASN A 156 0.43 -11.13 6.37
N PHE A 157 -0.75 -11.36 6.95
CA PHE A 157 -1.82 -12.11 6.30
C PHE A 157 -2.22 -11.49 4.95
N ILE A 158 -2.48 -10.18 4.93
CA ILE A 158 -2.84 -9.43 3.73
C ILE A 158 -1.73 -9.53 2.67
N THR A 159 -0.46 -9.32 3.08
CA THR A 159 0.69 -9.39 2.19
C THR A 159 0.82 -10.75 1.52
N HIS A 160 0.76 -11.82 2.30
CA HIS A 160 0.84 -13.19 1.77
C HIS A 160 -0.31 -13.48 0.80
N SER A 161 -1.52 -13.09 1.15
CA SER A 161 -2.70 -13.31 0.32
C SER A 161 -2.60 -12.56 -1.01
N ILE A 162 -2.17 -11.29 -1.00
CA ILE A 162 -1.96 -10.47 -2.19
C ILE A 162 -0.90 -11.10 -3.10
N LEU A 163 0.26 -11.45 -2.53
CA LEU A 163 1.37 -12.02 -3.31
C LEU A 163 0.98 -13.38 -3.91
N ASN A 164 0.25 -14.21 -3.19
CA ASN A 164 -0.24 -15.50 -3.68
C ASN A 164 -1.24 -15.30 -4.83
N LYS A 165 -2.24 -14.42 -4.68
CA LYS A 165 -3.19 -14.12 -5.77
C LYS A 165 -2.48 -13.58 -7.01
N TRP A 166 -1.53 -12.66 -6.82
CA TRP A 166 -0.72 -12.15 -7.93
C TRP A 166 0.10 -13.25 -8.60
N TRP A 167 0.79 -14.08 -7.82
CA TRP A 167 1.59 -15.20 -8.35
C TRP A 167 0.74 -16.17 -9.14
N GLN A 168 -0.43 -16.55 -8.61
CA GLN A 168 -1.37 -17.42 -9.32
C GLN A 168 -1.84 -16.83 -10.65
N SER A 169 -2.00 -15.50 -10.73
CA SER A 169 -2.37 -14.83 -11.99
C SER A 169 -1.29 -14.85 -13.07
N LEU A 170 -0.06 -15.22 -12.74
CA LEU A 170 1.05 -15.34 -13.68
C LEU A 170 1.19 -16.76 -14.25
N LEU A 171 0.54 -17.74 -13.62
CA LEU A 171 0.59 -19.12 -14.11
C LEU A 171 -0.27 -19.26 -15.37
N PRO A 172 0.20 -19.99 -16.38
CA PRO A 172 -0.63 -20.29 -17.55
C PRO A 172 -1.85 -21.11 -17.13
N SER A 173 -3.01 -20.73 -17.61
CA SER A 173 -4.29 -21.45 -17.47
C SER A 173 -4.27 -22.76 -18.24
#